data_ad04e2884688ea11cb5496a077e89c4b
#
_entry.id   ad04e2884688ea11cb5496a077e89c4b
#
_cell.length_a   1.000
_cell.length_b   1.000
_cell.length_c   1.000
_cell.angle_alpha   90.00
_cell.angle_beta   90.00
_cell.angle_gamma   90.00
#
_symmetry.space_group_name_H-M   'P 1'
#
loop_
_entity.id
_entity.type
_entity.pdbx_description
1 polymer ?
#
loop_
_entity_poly.entity_id
_entity_poly.type
_entity_poly.pdbx_seq_one_letter_code
_entity_poly.pdbx_strand_id
1 'polypeptide(L)'
;MPYNGAYPLSLKDAALAKYVPELKKKNIRLKLFGDLSRFDEKSREKLIESEKLLENNTGMTLGICLSYGGRDEMVNAVNKLIEQGKKTVTADDISSALYTADVPDPDLVIRTGGDFRVSNFLLFQSAYSEYVILDTTIKDGELGNVKALSDAMESFAGRKRRYGKEN
;
A
#
# COMPACT_ATOMS: atom_id res chain seq x y z
N MET A 1 -17.42 -11.60 8.14
CA MET A 1 -18.34 -11.01 7.15
C MET A 1 -17.50 -10.51 6.00
N PRO A 2 -17.75 -10.90 4.75
CA PRO A 2 -17.06 -10.32 3.60
C PRO A 2 -17.50 -8.84 3.50
N TYR A 3 -16.54 -7.95 3.39
CA TYR A 3 -16.78 -6.52 3.23
C TYR A 3 -17.25 -6.28 1.78
N ASN A 4 -18.56 -6.28 1.57
CA ASN A 4 -19.19 -6.01 0.26
C ASN A 4 -19.31 -4.48 -0.01
N GLY A 5 -18.34 -3.72 0.41
CA GLY A 5 -18.25 -2.31 0.07
C GLY A 5 -17.78 -2.12 -1.38
N ALA A 6 -18.72 -2.17 -2.31
CA ALA A 6 -18.47 -1.62 -3.64
C ALA A 6 -18.26 -0.11 -3.49
N TYR A 7 -16.99 0.32 -3.44
CA TYR A 7 -16.67 1.73 -3.62
C TYR A 7 -17.09 2.14 -5.04
N PRO A 8 -17.79 3.26 -5.22
CA PRO A 8 -18.10 3.74 -6.57
C PRO A 8 -16.81 4.00 -7.34
N LEU A 9 -16.57 3.14 -8.32
CA LEU A 9 -15.34 3.08 -9.14
C LEU A 9 -15.13 4.35 -9.95
N SER A 10 -16.20 5.10 -10.26
CA SER A 10 -16.18 6.35 -11.04
C SER A 10 -15.39 7.51 -10.42
N LEU A 11 -15.29 7.56 -9.09
CA LEU A 11 -14.51 8.61 -8.39
C LEU A 11 -12.99 8.36 -8.46
N LYS A 12 -12.57 7.10 -8.56
CA LYS A 12 -11.15 6.73 -8.59
C LYS A 12 -10.51 6.97 -9.95
N ASP A 13 -11.24 6.72 -11.04
CA ASP A 13 -10.76 6.94 -12.40
C ASP A 13 -10.49 8.42 -12.69
N ALA A 14 -11.39 9.29 -12.27
CA ALA A 14 -11.25 10.74 -12.46
C ALA A 14 -10.12 11.32 -11.58
N ALA A 15 -9.95 10.80 -10.36
CA ALA A 15 -8.90 11.25 -9.46
C ALA A 15 -7.51 10.85 -9.97
N LEU A 16 -7.34 9.61 -10.40
CA LEU A 16 -6.04 9.13 -10.89
C LEU A 16 -5.61 9.88 -12.17
N ALA A 17 -6.51 10.00 -13.14
CA ALA A 17 -6.23 10.72 -14.38
C ALA A 17 -5.81 12.19 -14.13
N LYS A 18 -6.37 12.82 -13.10
CA LYS A 18 -6.00 14.18 -12.70
C LYS A 18 -4.58 14.28 -12.15
N TYR A 19 -4.11 13.27 -11.42
CA TYR A 19 -2.81 13.33 -10.73
C TYR A 19 -1.64 12.78 -11.57
N VAL A 20 -1.88 11.93 -12.58
CA VAL A 20 -0.81 11.35 -13.42
C VAL A 20 0.12 12.41 -14.02
N PRO A 21 -0.35 13.53 -14.62
CA PRO A 21 0.55 14.55 -15.15
C PRO A 21 1.43 15.20 -14.08
N GLU A 22 0.88 15.41 -12.88
CA GLU A 22 1.60 16.00 -11.76
C GLU A 22 2.66 15.03 -11.21
N LEU A 23 2.32 13.74 -11.05
CA LEU A 23 3.26 12.70 -10.64
C LEU A 23 4.41 12.57 -11.63
N LYS A 24 4.13 12.63 -12.94
CA LYS A 24 5.14 12.61 -13.99
C LYS A 24 6.09 13.81 -13.88
N LYS A 25 5.53 15.02 -13.71
CA LYS A 25 6.31 16.26 -13.56
C LYS A 25 7.22 16.22 -12.32
N LYS A 26 6.76 15.58 -11.23
CA LYS A 26 7.52 15.42 -9.98
C LYS A 26 8.44 14.21 -9.99
N ASN A 27 8.56 13.49 -11.10
CA ASN A 27 9.37 12.27 -11.23
C ASN A 27 8.97 11.19 -10.20
N ILE A 28 7.67 11.06 -9.89
CA ILE A 28 7.14 10.06 -8.94
C ILE A 28 6.72 8.83 -9.71
N ARG A 29 7.25 7.65 -9.32
CA ARG A 29 6.81 6.35 -9.83
C ARG A 29 5.50 5.95 -9.15
N LEU A 30 4.55 5.43 -9.91
CA LEU A 30 3.32 4.85 -9.38
C LEU A 30 3.42 3.33 -9.34
N LYS A 31 2.94 2.73 -8.26
CA LYS A 31 2.74 1.29 -8.10
C LYS A 31 1.33 1.03 -7.58
N LEU A 32 0.67 0.01 -8.14
CA LEU A 32 -0.67 -0.39 -7.73
C LEU A 32 -0.62 -1.76 -7.07
N PHE A 33 -1.11 -1.87 -5.85
CA PHE A 33 -1.13 -3.10 -5.07
C PHE A 33 -2.55 -3.55 -4.80
N GLY A 34 -2.84 -4.83 -5.03
CA GLY A 34 -4.13 -5.45 -4.75
C GLY A 34 -4.74 -6.17 -5.95
N ASP A 35 -5.99 -6.58 -5.79
CA ASP A 35 -6.70 -7.35 -6.81
C ASP A 35 -7.44 -6.43 -7.79
N LEU A 36 -6.74 -6.08 -8.89
CA LEU A 36 -7.31 -5.24 -9.94
C LEU A 36 -8.38 -5.96 -10.77
N SER A 37 -8.52 -7.29 -10.67
CA SER A 37 -9.54 -8.04 -11.40
C SER A 37 -10.97 -7.71 -10.95
N ARG A 38 -11.12 -7.14 -9.75
CA ARG A 38 -12.40 -6.68 -9.20
C ARG A 38 -12.91 -5.37 -9.81
N PHE A 39 -12.09 -4.71 -10.63
CA PHE A 39 -12.50 -3.51 -11.36
C PHE A 39 -13.08 -3.88 -12.72
N ASP A 40 -14.01 -3.08 -13.24
CA ASP A 40 -14.43 -3.20 -14.61
C ASP A 40 -13.25 -3.02 -15.58
N GLU A 41 -13.38 -3.59 -16.79
CA GLU A 41 -12.28 -3.63 -17.74
C GLU A 41 -11.71 -2.25 -18.08
N LYS A 42 -12.59 -1.28 -18.31
CA LYS A 42 -12.19 0.10 -18.66
C LYS A 42 -11.43 0.79 -17.54
N SER A 43 -11.86 0.61 -16.30
CA SER A 43 -11.18 1.14 -15.11
C SER A 43 -9.83 0.48 -14.90
N ARG A 44 -9.78 -0.85 -15.05
CA ARG A 44 -8.56 -1.63 -14.94
C ARG A 44 -7.50 -1.22 -15.98
N GLU A 45 -7.90 -1.07 -17.24
CA GLU A 45 -7.01 -0.61 -18.32
C GLU A 45 -6.39 0.74 -18.00
N LYS A 46 -7.20 1.72 -17.56
CA LYS A 46 -6.70 3.05 -17.18
C LYS A 46 -5.74 3.02 -15.99
N LEU A 47 -6.00 2.16 -15.00
CA LEU A 47 -5.11 1.98 -13.86
C LEU A 47 -3.76 1.45 -14.30
N ILE A 48 -3.74 0.39 -15.11
CA ILE A 48 -2.52 -0.22 -15.67
C ILE A 48 -1.77 0.77 -16.58
N GLU A 49 -2.49 1.52 -17.42
CA GLU A 49 -1.89 2.55 -18.26
C GLU A 49 -1.22 3.66 -17.44
N SER A 50 -1.88 4.09 -16.37
CA SER A 50 -1.33 5.11 -15.47
C SER A 50 -0.05 4.65 -14.78
N GLU A 51 -0.01 3.41 -14.31
CA GLU A 51 1.20 2.80 -13.73
C GLU A 51 2.33 2.74 -14.76
N LYS A 52 2.04 2.26 -15.98
CA LYS A 52 3.00 2.16 -17.09
C LYS A 52 3.56 3.52 -17.52
N LEU A 53 2.74 4.57 -17.57
CA LEU A 53 3.19 5.93 -17.91
C LEU A 53 4.20 6.50 -16.91
N LEU A 54 4.21 6.00 -15.67
CA LEU A 54 5.04 6.48 -14.57
C LEU A 54 6.14 5.48 -14.16
N GLU A 55 6.25 4.31 -14.81
CA GLU A 55 7.17 3.23 -14.43
C GLU A 55 8.64 3.62 -14.48
N ASN A 56 9.02 4.48 -15.44
CA ASN A 56 10.40 4.93 -15.65
C ASN A 56 10.80 6.13 -14.78
N ASN A 57 9.91 6.64 -13.95
CA ASN A 57 10.26 7.68 -12.99
C ASN A 57 11.20 7.11 -11.91
N THR A 58 12.19 7.89 -11.54
CA THR A 58 13.31 7.47 -10.67
C THR A 58 13.31 8.12 -9.30
N GLY A 59 12.34 8.99 -9.02
CA GLY A 59 12.17 9.63 -7.73
C GLY A 59 11.43 8.75 -6.72
N MET A 60 10.61 9.35 -5.88
CA MET A 60 9.81 8.62 -4.89
C MET A 60 8.85 7.63 -5.57
N THR A 61 8.68 6.47 -4.99
CA THR A 61 7.62 5.53 -5.40
C THR A 61 6.37 5.76 -4.54
N LEU A 62 5.25 6.06 -5.19
CA LEU A 62 3.93 6.13 -4.58
C LEU A 62 3.21 4.80 -4.81
N GLY A 63 3.01 4.03 -3.75
CA GLY A 63 2.21 2.81 -3.77
C GLY A 63 0.75 3.08 -3.39
N ILE A 64 -0.20 2.63 -4.20
CA ILE A 64 -1.63 2.75 -3.90
C ILE A 64 -2.23 1.37 -3.79
N CYS A 65 -2.77 1.04 -2.61
CA CYS A 65 -3.49 -0.21 -2.38
C CYS A 65 -4.95 -0.07 -2.85
N LEU A 66 -5.33 -0.86 -3.86
CA LEU A 66 -6.65 -0.87 -4.48
C LEU A 66 -7.27 -2.26 -4.35
N SER A 67 -8.51 -2.33 -3.85
CA SER A 67 -9.15 -3.64 -3.60
C SER A 67 -8.23 -4.60 -2.84
N TYR A 68 -7.55 -4.08 -1.82
CA TYR A 68 -6.48 -4.73 -1.09
C TYR A 68 -6.95 -5.25 0.28
N GLY A 69 -6.47 -6.42 0.66
CA GLY A 69 -6.58 -6.97 1.99
C GLY A 69 -5.43 -7.94 2.26
N GLY A 70 -4.73 -7.75 3.39
CA GLY A 70 -3.50 -8.53 3.69
C GLY A 70 -3.74 -10.04 3.79
N ARG A 71 -4.92 -10.47 4.26
CA ARG A 71 -5.25 -11.91 4.27
C ARG A 71 -5.42 -12.47 2.87
N ASP A 72 -6.14 -11.75 2.00
CA ASP A 72 -6.36 -12.16 0.61
C ASP A 72 -5.05 -12.13 -0.17
N GLU A 73 -4.19 -11.14 0.09
CA GLU A 73 -2.86 -11.08 -0.51
C GLU A 73 -2.00 -12.29 -0.15
N MET A 74 -1.96 -12.69 1.14
CA MET A 74 -1.20 -13.88 1.57
C MET A 74 -1.72 -15.15 0.91
N VAL A 75 -3.05 -15.34 0.84
CA VAL A 75 -3.66 -16.49 0.15
C VAL A 75 -3.27 -16.49 -1.32
N ASN A 76 -3.32 -15.33 -1.97
CA ASN A 76 -2.95 -15.19 -3.38
C ASN A 76 -1.46 -15.49 -3.61
N ALA A 77 -0.58 -15.01 -2.74
CA ALA A 77 0.85 -15.31 -2.79
C ALA A 77 1.13 -16.81 -2.68
N VAL A 78 0.48 -17.49 -1.73
CA VAL A 78 0.63 -18.95 -1.54
C VAL A 78 0.11 -19.70 -2.78
N ASN A 79 -1.06 -19.35 -3.32
CA ASN A 79 -1.60 -19.98 -4.51
C ASN A 79 -0.66 -19.82 -5.72
N LYS A 80 -0.13 -18.62 -5.93
CA LYS A 80 0.88 -18.36 -6.97
C LYS A 80 2.11 -19.25 -6.85
N LEU A 81 2.59 -19.46 -5.62
CA LEU A 81 3.74 -20.34 -5.36
C LEU A 81 3.40 -21.82 -5.62
N ILE A 82 2.19 -22.27 -5.27
CA ILE A 82 1.69 -23.61 -5.59
C ILE A 82 1.61 -23.83 -7.10
N GLU A 83 1.08 -22.86 -7.85
CA GLU A 83 1.01 -22.89 -9.32
C GLU A 83 2.40 -22.97 -9.96
N GLN A 84 3.42 -22.39 -9.33
CA GLN A 84 4.83 -22.51 -9.70
C GLN A 84 5.48 -23.86 -9.31
N GLY A 85 4.71 -24.78 -8.71
CA GLY A 85 5.17 -26.12 -8.34
C GLY A 85 5.85 -26.20 -6.96
N LYS A 86 5.79 -25.14 -6.14
CA LYS A 86 6.33 -25.17 -4.77
C LYS A 86 5.50 -26.12 -3.90
N LYS A 87 6.15 -27.06 -3.21
CA LYS A 87 5.52 -27.98 -2.25
C LYS A 87 5.61 -27.47 -0.81
N THR A 88 6.59 -26.64 -0.54
CA THR A 88 6.81 -25.97 0.74
C THR A 88 7.16 -24.52 0.46
N VAL A 89 6.80 -23.62 1.35
CA VAL A 89 7.05 -22.17 1.20
C VAL A 89 7.78 -21.64 2.44
N THR A 90 8.69 -20.73 2.23
CA THR A 90 9.38 -19.96 3.27
C THR A 90 8.79 -18.56 3.38
N ALA A 91 9.19 -17.81 4.41
CA ALA A 91 8.80 -16.39 4.51
C ALA A 91 9.29 -15.57 3.32
N ASP A 92 10.50 -15.84 2.83
CA ASP A 92 11.07 -15.16 1.66
C ASP A 92 10.31 -15.50 0.38
N ASP A 93 9.85 -16.74 0.21
CA ASP A 93 8.99 -17.13 -0.91
C ASP A 93 7.69 -16.32 -0.88
N ILE A 94 7.06 -16.20 0.30
CA ILE A 94 5.83 -15.42 0.45
C ILE A 94 6.12 -13.96 0.12
N SER A 95 7.14 -13.33 0.72
CA SER A 95 7.54 -11.95 0.42
C SER A 95 7.68 -11.69 -1.07
N SER A 96 8.35 -12.61 -1.79
CA SER A 96 8.58 -12.50 -3.24
C SER A 96 7.33 -12.66 -4.10
N ALA A 97 6.25 -13.21 -3.54
CA ALA A 97 4.98 -13.46 -4.22
C ALA A 97 3.88 -12.44 -3.89
N LEU A 98 4.09 -11.60 -2.85
CA LEU A 98 3.15 -10.53 -2.47
C LEU A 98 2.99 -9.49 -3.58
N TYR A 99 1.92 -8.69 -3.53
CA TYR A 99 1.75 -7.54 -4.43
C TYR A 99 2.85 -6.51 -4.27
N THR A 100 3.46 -6.44 -3.09
CA THR A 100 4.50 -5.49 -2.70
C THR A 100 5.93 -6.02 -2.87
N ALA A 101 6.12 -7.15 -3.58
CA ALA A 101 7.40 -7.85 -3.70
C ALA A 101 8.58 -6.99 -4.23
N ASP A 102 8.29 -5.94 -4.97
CA ASP A 102 9.29 -5.05 -5.57
C ASP A 102 9.51 -3.72 -4.81
N VAL A 103 8.93 -3.63 -3.61
CA VAL A 103 9.16 -2.50 -2.69
C VAL A 103 9.54 -3.01 -1.30
N PRO A 104 10.31 -2.24 -0.52
CA PRO A 104 10.68 -2.66 0.83
C PRO A 104 9.47 -2.67 1.77
N ASP A 105 9.56 -3.49 2.82
CA ASP A 105 8.61 -3.46 3.91
C ASP A 105 8.57 -2.08 4.58
N PRO A 106 7.39 -1.63 5.06
CA PRO A 106 7.27 -0.31 5.65
C PRO A 106 8.00 -0.21 6.98
N ASP A 107 8.81 0.80 7.14
CA ASP A 107 9.41 1.16 8.43
C ASP A 107 8.42 1.79 9.38
N LEU A 108 7.49 2.56 8.85
CA LEU A 108 6.49 3.33 9.58
C LEU A 108 5.10 3.15 8.97
N VAL A 109 4.12 2.81 9.79
CA VAL A 109 2.69 2.82 9.45
C VAL A 109 2.02 3.98 10.18
N ILE A 110 1.49 4.94 9.44
CA ILE A 110 0.71 6.05 9.98
C ILE A 110 -0.77 5.76 9.74
N ARG A 111 -1.55 5.72 10.80
CA ARG A 111 -2.99 5.57 10.72
C ARG A 111 -3.69 6.84 11.20
N THR A 112 -4.59 7.36 10.37
CA THR A 112 -5.48 8.49 10.72
C THR A 112 -6.82 8.00 11.26
N GLY A 113 -7.54 8.84 12.00
CA GLY A 113 -8.87 8.56 12.51
C GLY A 113 -8.91 8.02 13.94
N GLY A 114 -7.81 8.06 14.70
CA GLY A 114 -7.74 7.75 16.12
C GLY A 114 -7.88 6.26 16.50
N ASP A 115 -8.25 5.39 15.58
CA ASP A 115 -8.46 3.97 15.86
C ASP A 115 -7.16 3.17 15.94
N PHE A 116 -6.94 2.47 17.04
CA PHE A 116 -5.78 1.61 17.25
C PHE A 116 -6.02 0.19 16.72
N ARG A 117 -5.98 0.01 15.42
CA ARG A 117 -6.15 -1.29 14.74
C ARG A 117 -5.50 -1.31 13.35
N VAL A 118 -5.09 -2.49 12.88
CA VAL A 118 -4.41 -2.68 11.56
C VAL A 118 -5.43 -2.78 10.41
N SER A 119 -6.63 -3.26 10.69
CA SER A 119 -7.73 -3.40 9.72
C SER A 119 -7.36 -4.13 8.43
N ASN A 120 -6.63 -5.25 8.55
CA ASN A 120 -6.23 -6.10 7.42
C ASN A 120 -5.30 -5.39 6.40
N PHE A 121 -4.55 -4.37 6.84
CA PHE A 121 -3.63 -3.62 5.97
C PHE A 121 -2.18 -4.06 6.20
N LEU A 122 -1.49 -4.44 5.12
CA LEU A 122 -0.06 -4.83 5.08
C LEU A 122 0.36 -5.78 6.21
N LEU A 123 -0.45 -6.85 6.48
CA LEU A 123 -0.27 -7.72 7.65
C LEU A 123 1.09 -8.41 7.70
N PHE A 124 1.58 -8.87 6.56
CA PHE A 124 2.87 -9.56 6.48
C PHE A 124 4.03 -8.56 6.53
N GLN A 125 3.93 -7.52 5.74
CA GLN A 125 4.99 -6.53 5.54
C GLN A 125 5.23 -5.65 6.78
N SER A 126 4.20 -5.43 7.61
CA SER A 126 4.30 -4.55 8.79
C SER A 126 4.76 -5.24 10.06
N ALA A 127 5.28 -6.47 9.96
CA ALA A 127 5.71 -7.27 11.12
C ALA A 127 6.73 -6.55 12.03
N TYR A 128 7.56 -5.68 11.47
CA TYR A 128 8.56 -4.89 12.20
C TYR A 128 8.37 -3.38 12.05
N SER A 129 7.21 -2.95 11.55
CA SER A 129 6.89 -1.52 11.40
C SER A 129 6.64 -0.86 12.74
N GLU A 130 7.05 0.39 12.86
CA GLU A 130 6.58 1.29 13.91
C GLU A 130 5.20 1.84 13.55
N TYR A 131 4.36 2.07 14.56
CA TYR A 131 3.01 2.61 14.36
C TYR A 131 2.85 3.97 14.99
N VAL A 132 2.27 4.90 14.25
CA VAL A 132 1.81 6.21 14.73
C VAL A 132 0.34 6.37 14.41
N ILE A 133 -0.47 6.53 15.45
CA ILE A 133 -1.91 6.76 15.32
C ILE A 133 -2.16 8.26 15.47
N LEU A 134 -2.81 8.86 14.48
CA LEU A 134 -3.17 10.26 14.46
C LEU A 134 -4.68 10.40 14.67
N ASP A 135 -5.06 11.25 15.61
CA ASP A 135 -6.47 11.59 15.90
C ASP A 135 -7.03 12.61 14.89
N THR A 136 -6.52 12.58 13.67
CA THR A 136 -6.98 13.42 12.57
C THR A 136 -7.65 12.58 11.51
N THR A 137 -8.73 13.08 10.92
CA THR A 137 -9.37 12.44 9.78
C THR A 137 -8.87 13.07 8.49
N ILE A 138 -8.69 12.25 7.45
CA ILE A 138 -8.50 12.76 6.09
C ILE A 138 -9.88 13.26 5.63
N LYS A 139 -10.10 14.58 5.63
CA LYS A 139 -11.28 15.19 5.04
C LYS A 139 -10.90 15.77 3.68
N ASP A 140 -11.72 15.46 2.68
CA ASP A 140 -11.80 16.14 1.37
C ASP A 140 -10.47 16.37 0.63
N GLY A 141 -9.57 15.37 0.67
CA GLY A 141 -8.33 15.40 -0.11
C GLY A 141 -7.19 16.21 0.53
N GLU A 142 -7.39 16.79 1.68
CA GLU A 142 -6.30 17.27 2.52
C GLU A 142 -5.77 16.08 3.34
N LEU A 143 -4.51 15.69 3.09
CA LEU A 143 -3.74 14.93 4.06
C LEU A 143 -3.78 15.73 5.35
N GLY A 144 -4.55 15.24 6.32
CA GLY A 144 -4.80 15.95 7.57
C GLY A 144 -3.52 16.53 8.10
N ASN A 145 -3.48 17.82 8.17
CA ASN A 145 -2.42 18.67 8.68
C ASN A 145 -1.00 18.17 8.41
N VAL A 146 -0.31 18.73 7.41
CA VAL A 146 1.11 18.46 7.09
C VAL A 146 1.98 18.44 8.36
N LYS A 147 1.61 19.22 9.38
CA LYS A 147 2.24 19.23 10.69
C LYS A 147 2.10 17.88 11.40
N ALA A 148 0.92 17.26 11.41
CA ALA A 148 0.73 15.96 12.07
C ALA A 148 1.56 14.85 11.40
N LEU A 149 1.73 14.92 10.08
CA LEU A 149 2.63 14.01 9.36
C LEU A 149 4.09 14.26 9.72
N SER A 150 4.50 15.53 9.78
CA SER A 150 5.87 15.92 10.20
C SER A 150 6.16 15.45 11.62
N ASP A 151 5.23 15.70 12.55
CA ASP A 151 5.36 15.28 13.97
C ASP A 151 5.45 13.73 14.09
N ALA A 152 4.70 12.98 13.25
CA ALA A 152 4.78 11.53 13.20
C ALA A 152 6.15 11.05 12.70
N MET A 153 6.70 11.69 11.68
CA MET A 153 8.02 11.37 11.14
C MET A 153 9.13 11.72 12.14
N GLU A 154 9.05 12.85 12.84
CA GLU A 154 9.99 13.23 13.90
C GLU A 154 9.93 12.24 15.07
N SER A 155 8.72 11.85 15.50
CA SER A 155 8.53 10.81 16.52
C SER A 155 9.16 9.48 16.11
N PHE A 156 9.01 9.08 14.86
CA PHE A 156 9.64 7.88 14.33
C PHE A 156 11.16 7.98 14.31
N ALA A 157 11.72 9.11 13.85
CA ALA A 157 13.17 9.34 13.78
C ALA A 157 13.85 9.26 15.14
N GLY A 158 13.15 9.60 16.22
CA GLY A 158 13.63 9.51 17.60
C GLY A 158 13.58 8.10 18.20
N ARG A 159 12.96 7.12 17.54
CA ARG A 159 12.80 5.76 18.08
C ARG A 159 14.01 4.88 17.81
N LYS A 160 14.38 4.06 18.80
CA LYS A 160 15.41 3.03 18.64
C LYS A 160 14.77 1.71 18.19
N ARG A 161 14.99 1.32 16.95
CA ARG A 161 14.47 0.07 16.40
C ARG A 161 15.35 -1.11 16.84
N ARG A 162 14.74 -2.15 17.41
CA ARG A 162 15.45 -3.30 17.99
C ARG A 162 15.38 -4.55 17.13
N TYR A 163 14.42 -4.68 16.23
CA TYR A 163 14.20 -5.86 15.36
C TYR A 163 14.22 -7.20 16.12
N GLY A 164 13.59 -7.24 17.31
CA GLY A 164 13.55 -8.43 18.14
C GLY A 164 14.85 -8.78 18.89
N LYS A 165 15.87 -7.91 18.85
CA LYS A 165 17.11 -8.13 19.62
C LYS A 165 16.94 -7.58 21.04
N GLU A 166 17.33 -8.38 22.06
CA GLU A 166 17.53 -7.89 23.41
C GLU A 166 18.76 -6.99 23.47
N ASN A 167 18.76 -6.01 24.41
CA ASN A 167 19.91 -5.12 24.64
C ASN A 167 20.98 -5.84 25.44
#